data_b72718e0ae139ace8ea65752efb81683
#
_entry.id   b72718e0ae139ace8ea65752efb81683
#
_cell.length_a   1.000
_cell.length_b   1.000
_cell.length_c   1.000
_cell.angle_alpha   90.00
_cell.angle_beta   90.00
_cell.angle_gamma   90.00
#
_symmetry.space_group_name_H-M   'P 1'
#
loop_
_entity.id
_entity.type
_entity.pdbx_description
1 polymer ?
#
loop_
_entity_poly.entity_id
_entity_poly.type
_entity_poly.pdbx_seq_one_letter_code
_entity_poly.pdbx_strand_id
1 'polypeptide(L)'
;YKSYWDGQKPYNGVAILSRQPLTDIRKGFINQYDSENARLISGIWKGIRIINVYVPQGQNTESEKFPYKLEFLQQLHQEISSESYSDLPIIMVGDFNVALDPGDVNDPEAMFGHVSYHPSEHEKMNAFLNQDSSKPEHLQFHDIFRRFDSREHQFTWWDFRTRGYERGEGMRIDHILASSSLLKQITNCSIDSMVRGEEKPSDHAPVLCEIEI
;
A
#
# COMPACT_ATOMS: atom_id res chain seq x y z
N TYR A 1 -15.89 15.88 -7.15
CA TYR A 1 -14.52 15.48 -6.90
C TYR A 1 -13.60 15.93 -8.03
N LYS A 2 -12.34 16.24 -7.71
CA LYS A 2 -11.23 16.33 -8.66
C LYS A 2 -10.63 14.93 -8.78
N SER A 3 -10.32 14.51 -10.00
CA SER A 3 -9.70 13.20 -10.25
C SER A 3 -8.32 13.39 -10.86
N TYR A 4 -7.35 12.71 -10.28
CA TYR A 4 -5.99 12.61 -10.75
C TYR A 4 -5.70 11.13 -10.95
N TRP A 5 -5.31 10.75 -12.14
CA TRP A 5 -5.14 9.33 -12.46
C TRP A 5 -4.00 9.12 -13.45
N ASP A 6 -3.44 7.94 -13.40
CA ASP A 6 -2.56 7.37 -14.39
C ASP A 6 -3.04 5.96 -14.70
N GLY A 7 -3.08 5.57 -15.96
CA GLY A 7 -3.63 4.29 -16.35
C GLY A 7 -3.27 3.93 -17.77
N GLN A 8 -3.24 2.63 -18.02
CA GLN A 8 -2.90 2.05 -19.31
C GLN A 8 -3.85 0.92 -19.70
N LYS A 9 -3.79 0.51 -20.95
CA LYS A 9 -4.50 -0.69 -21.43
C LYS A 9 -3.47 -1.77 -21.77
N PRO A 10 -3.72 -3.04 -21.40
CA PRO A 10 -4.98 -3.54 -20.82
C PRO A 10 -5.06 -3.51 -19.29
N TYR A 11 -3.99 -3.38 -18.56
CA TYR A 11 -3.94 -3.48 -17.10
C TYR A 11 -3.19 -2.30 -16.50
N ASN A 12 -3.16 -2.23 -15.19
CA ASN A 12 -2.56 -1.22 -14.33
C ASN A 12 -3.30 0.13 -14.37
N GLY A 13 -3.29 0.78 -13.22
CA GLY A 13 -3.86 2.10 -13.06
C GLY A 13 -3.93 2.47 -11.58
N VAL A 14 -3.68 3.74 -11.31
CA VAL A 14 -3.78 4.35 -9.99
C VAL A 14 -4.52 5.67 -10.09
N ALA A 15 -5.28 6.03 -9.05
CA ALA A 15 -6.03 7.27 -9.05
C ALA A 15 -6.12 7.88 -7.64
N ILE A 16 -6.18 9.20 -7.59
CA ILE A 16 -6.54 9.96 -6.39
C ILE A 16 -7.77 10.79 -6.71
N LEU A 17 -8.85 10.60 -5.97
CA LEU A 17 -10.05 11.42 -6.05
C LEU A 17 -10.16 12.31 -4.82
N SER A 18 -10.23 13.62 -5.02
CA SER A 18 -10.25 14.58 -3.92
C SER A 18 -11.37 15.60 -4.06
N ARG A 19 -11.96 16.01 -2.94
CA ARG A 19 -12.93 17.13 -2.91
C ARG A 19 -12.23 18.47 -3.12
N GLN A 20 -11.00 18.59 -2.66
CA GLN A 20 -10.16 19.79 -2.82
C GLN A 20 -9.05 19.52 -3.86
N PRO A 21 -8.53 20.55 -4.55
CA PRO A 21 -7.43 20.38 -5.46
C PRO A 21 -6.18 19.86 -4.74
N LEU A 22 -5.45 18.97 -5.41
CA LEU A 22 -4.08 18.63 -5.05
C LEU A 22 -3.11 19.51 -5.83
N THR A 23 -1.93 19.71 -5.28
CA THR A 23 -0.81 20.39 -5.95
C THR A 23 0.35 19.41 -6.18
N ASP A 24 1.31 19.76 -6.99
CA ASP A 24 2.50 18.97 -7.32
C ASP A 24 2.18 17.49 -7.62
N ILE A 25 1.33 17.29 -8.61
CA ILE A 25 0.94 15.94 -9.07
C ILE A 25 2.12 15.32 -9.81
N ARG A 26 2.50 14.11 -9.41
CA ARG A 26 3.56 13.32 -10.06
C ARG A 26 3.01 11.96 -10.43
N LYS A 27 3.39 11.45 -11.61
CA LYS A 27 3.01 10.16 -12.15
C LYS A 27 4.28 9.34 -12.40
N GLY A 28 4.30 8.10 -11.94
CA GLY A 28 5.47 7.24 -12.00
C GLY A 28 6.62 7.72 -11.11
N PHE A 29 7.76 7.09 -11.27
CA PHE A 29 8.99 7.40 -10.55
C PHE A 29 9.72 8.61 -11.17
N ILE A 30 10.36 9.44 -10.36
CA ILE A 30 11.14 10.60 -10.83
C ILE A 30 12.30 10.15 -11.71
N ASN A 31 12.95 9.03 -11.36
CA ASN A 31 14.06 8.45 -12.13
C ASN A 31 13.61 7.70 -13.39
N GLN A 32 12.32 7.76 -13.75
CA GLN A 32 11.71 7.07 -14.90
C GLN A 32 11.79 5.53 -14.83
N TYR A 33 12.07 4.97 -13.65
CA TYR A 33 11.92 3.55 -13.46
C TYR A 33 10.47 3.13 -13.73
N ASP A 34 10.29 2.01 -14.42
CA ASP A 34 8.97 1.43 -14.74
C ASP A 34 7.99 2.42 -15.44
N SER A 35 8.54 3.35 -16.24
CA SER A 35 7.78 4.46 -16.85
C SER A 35 6.66 4.01 -17.81
N GLU A 36 6.69 2.74 -18.25
CA GLU A 36 5.65 2.16 -19.12
C GLU A 36 4.44 1.61 -18.31
N ASN A 37 4.54 1.57 -16.98
CA ASN A 37 3.52 1.01 -16.11
C ASN A 37 2.91 2.07 -15.19
N ALA A 38 1.61 2.24 -15.28
CA ALA A 38 0.84 3.19 -14.47
C ALA A 38 0.58 2.61 -13.06
N ARG A 39 1.60 2.66 -12.17
CA ARG A 39 1.58 2.04 -10.84
C ARG A 39 1.80 2.99 -9.67
N LEU A 40 2.14 4.26 -9.97
CA LEU A 40 2.47 5.24 -8.95
C LEU A 40 1.91 6.60 -9.32
N ILE A 41 1.17 7.22 -8.41
CA ILE A 41 0.72 8.62 -8.51
C ILE A 41 0.84 9.29 -7.15
N SER A 42 1.27 10.53 -7.12
CA SER A 42 1.29 11.30 -5.89
C SER A 42 0.81 12.74 -6.10
N GLY A 43 0.43 13.38 -5.00
CA GLY A 43 0.06 14.79 -4.97
C GLY A 43 0.09 15.33 -3.55
N ILE A 44 0.15 16.65 -3.42
CA ILE A 44 0.14 17.31 -2.11
C ILE A 44 -1.27 17.78 -1.78
N TRP A 45 -1.75 17.41 -0.61
CA TRP A 45 -2.99 17.89 -0.02
C TRP A 45 -2.73 18.48 1.37
N LYS A 46 -3.03 19.76 1.56
CA LYS A 46 -2.82 20.48 2.84
C LYS A 46 -1.43 20.28 3.45
N GLY A 47 -0.37 20.27 2.64
CA GLY A 47 1.00 20.09 3.10
C GLY A 47 1.39 18.64 3.39
N ILE A 48 0.55 17.66 3.07
CA ILE A 48 0.83 16.23 3.16
C ILE A 48 1.00 15.68 1.75
N ARG A 49 2.07 14.93 1.50
CA ARG A 49 2.26 14.16 0.28
C ARG A 49 1.44 12.87 0.37
N ILE A 50 0.44 12.74 -0.48
CA ILE A 50 -0.31 11.49 -0.67
C ILE A 50 0.32 10.72 -1.82
N ILE A 51 0.68 9.48 -1.59
CA ILE A 51 1.24 8.56 -2.59
C ILE A 51 0.29 7.37 -2.72
N ASN A 52 -0.25 7.13 -3.92
CA ASN A 52 -1.01 5.92 -4.20
C ASN A 52 -0.18 5.01 -5.09
N VAL A 53 0.01 3.77 -4.64
CA VAL A 53 0.85 2.78 -5.29
C VAL A 53 0.08 1.49 -5.59
N TYR A 54 0.40 0.86 -6.72
CA TYR A 54 -0.03 -0.49 -7.08
C TYR A 54 1.22 -1.36 -7.33
N VAL A 55 1.69 -2.02 -6.27
CA VAL A 55 2.88 -2.88 -6.33
C VAL A 55 2.59 -4.11 -7.21
N PRO A 56 3.51 -4.52 -8.08
CA PRO A 56 3.35 -5.75 -8.86
C PRO A 56 3.02 -6.96 -7.99
N GLN A 57 2.09 -7.81 -8.45
CA GLN A 57 1.66 -8.99 -7.69
C GLN A 57 2.77 -10.05 -7.54
N GLY A 58 3.63 -10.24 -8.56
CA GLY A 58 4.77 -11.15 -8.49
C GLY A 58 4.50 -12.57 -9.03
N GLN A 59 3.26 -12.95 -9.24
CA GLN A 59 2.75 -14.20 -9.79
C GLN A 59 3.11 -15.43 -8.94
N ASN A 60 4.36 -15.87 -8.93
CA ASN A 60 4.92 -16.89 -8.04
C ASN A 60 6.44 -16.67 -7.91
N THR A 61 7.08 -17.32 -6.97
CA THR A 61 8.50 -17.11 -6.62
C THR A 61 9.50 -17.54 -7.70
N GLU A 62 9.07 -18.37 -8.66
CA GLU A 62 9.89 -18.84 -9.80
C GLU A 62 9.71 -17.96 -11.05
N SER A 63 8.72 -17.05 -11.02
CA SER A 63 8.45 -16.13 -12.12
C SER A 63 9.41 -14.96 -12.14
N GLU A 64 9.78 -14.46 -13.32
CA GLU A 64 10.51 -13.20 -13.50
C GLU A 64 9.77 -11.97 -12.91
N LYS A 65 8.46 -12.11 -12.66
CA LYS A 65 7.65 -11.06 -12.03
C LYS A 65 7.92 -10.92 -10.53
N PHE A 66 8.48 -11.94 -9.88
CA PHE A 66 8.82 -11.85 -8.47
C PHE A 66 10.05 -10.96 -8.22
N PRO A 67 11.20 -11.13 -8.90
CA PRO A 67 12.29 -10.16 -8.84
C PRO A 67 11.87 -8.74 -9.23
N TYR A 68 11.03 -8.58 -10.25
CA TYR A 68 10.49 -7.28 -10.63
C TYR A 68 9.69 -6.62 -9.47
N LYS A 69 8.86 -7.38 -8.75
CA LYS A 69 8.16 -6.89 -7.55
C LYS A 69 9.13 -6.41 -6.47
N LEU A 70 10.16 -7.19 -6.18
CA LEU A 70 11.17 -6.84 -5.18
C LEU A 70 11.95 -5.58 -5.57
N GLU A 71 12.31 -5.46 -6.85
CA GLU A 71 12.96 -4.26 -7.39
C GLU A 71 12.03 -3.05 -7.32
N PHE A 72 10.75 -3.20 -7.66
CA PHE A 72 9.76 -2.13 -7.55
C PHE A 72 9.67 -1.58 -6.12
N LEU A 73 9.60 -2.44 -5.11
CA LEU A 73 9.59 -2.04 -3.70
C LEU A 73 10.89 -1.31 -3.30
N GLN A 74 12.03 -1.77 -3.81
CA GLN A 74 13.32 -1.12 -3.57
C GLN A 74 13.36 0.27 -4.21
N GLN A 75 12.92 0.41 -5.45
CA GLN A 75 12.85 1.69 -6.16
C GLN A 75 11.87 2.65 -5.48
N LEU A 76 10.72 2.14 -4.99
CA LEU A 76 9.77 2.94 -4.21
C LEU A 76 10.41 3.48 -2.93
N HIS A 77 11.16 2.67 -2.20
CA HIS A 77 11.88 3.12 -1.02
C HIS A 77 12.93 4.20 -1.36
N GLN A 78 13.70 4.01 -2.43
CA GLN A 78 14.68 5.01 -2.90
C GLN A 78 14.00 6.32 -3.32
N GLU A 79 12.88 6.23 -4.02
CA GLU A 79 12.08 7.38 -4.47
C GLU A 79 11.65 8.25 -3.30
N ILE A 80 11.00 7.67 -2.28
CA ILE A 80 10.52 8.45 -1.12
C ILE A 80 11.65 8.95 -0.21
N SER A 81 12.82 8.32 -0.26
CA SER A 81 14.01 8.74 0.49
C SER A 81 14.81 9.82 -0.23
N SER A 82 14.41 10.19 -1.45
CA SER A 82 15.09 11.22 -2.23
C SER A 82 14.77 12.63 -1.71
N GLU A 83 15.66 13.60 -2.00
CA GLU A 83 15.44 15.01 -1.66
C GLU A 83 14.13 15.59 -2.22
N SER A 84 13.63 15.01 -3.30
CA SER A 84 12.37 15.44 -3.93
C SER A 84 11.13 15.20 -3.08
N TYR A 85 11.23 14.33 -2.05
CA TYR A 85 10.18 14.04 -1.06
C TYR A 85 10.53 14.58 0.32
N SER A 86 11.68 15.28 0.47
CA SER A 86 12.10 15.88 1.72
C SER A 86 11.09 16.90 2.24
N ASP A 87 11.01 17.05 3.56
CA ASP A 87 10.32 18.07 4.33
C ASP A 87 8.79 17.98 4.47
N LEU A 88 8.10 17.11 3.72
CA LEU A 88 6.66 16.94 3.90
C LEU A 88 6.34 15.61 4.59
N PRO A 89 5.33 15.62 5.49
CA PRO A 89 4.72 14.37 5.94
C PRO A 89 4.18 13.58 4.75
N ILE A 90 4.30 12.26 4.81
CA ILE A 90 3.88 11.35 3.73
C ILE A 90 2.80 10.41 4.26
N ILE A 91 1.75 10.21 3.46
CA ILE A 91 0.82 9.08 3.57
C ILE A 91 0.94 8.29 2.28
N MET A 92 1.33 7.03 2.40
CA MET A 92 1.43 6.10 1.28
C MET A 92 0.31 5.07 1.40
N VAL A 93 -0.49 4.92 0.34
CA VAL A 93 -1.68 4.06 0.31
C VAL A 93 -1.68 3.20 -0.94
N GLY A 94 -2.41 2.10 -0.92
CA GLY A 94 -2.66 1.28 -2.09
C GLY A 94 -2.48 -0.20 -1.85
N ASP A 95 -2.51 -0.96 -2.94
CA ASP A 95 -2.26 -2.38 -2.97
C ASP A 95 -0.75 -2.64 -3.05
N PHE A 96 -0.18 -3.06 -1.92
CA PHE A 96 1.24 -3.45 -1.83
C PHE A 96 1.48 -4.90 -2.25
N ASN A 97 0.41 -5.69 -2.39
CA ASN A 97 0.50 -7.11 -2.67
C ASN A 97 1.37 -7.90 -1.69
N VAL A 98 1.57 -7.40 -0.46
CA VAL A 98 2.36 -8.02 0.61
C VAL A 98 1.57 -8.01 1.90
N ALA A 99 1.37 -9.18 2.51
CA ALA A 99 0.95 -9.32 3.89
C ALA A 99 2.17 -9.17 4.80
N LEU A 100 2.07 -8.39 5.89
CA LEU A 100 3.21 -7.98 6.71
C LEU A 100 3.44 -8.88 7.92
N ASP A 101 2.35 -9.37 8.50
CA ASP A 101 2.35 -10.14 9.74
C ASP A 101 1.67 -11.50 9.57
N PRO A 102 1.92 -12.48 10.46
CA PRO A 102 1.18 -13.76 10.44
C PRO A 102 -0.34 -13.57 10.51
N GLY A 103 -0.84 -12.59 11.25
CA GLY A 103 -2.27 -12.27 11.33
C GLY A 103 -2.86 -11.61 10.06
N ASP A 104 -2.03 -11.33 9.06
CA ASP A 104 -2.44 -10.77 7.76
C ASP A 104 -2.74 -11.82 6.69
N VAL A 105 -2.59 -13.10 7.03
CA VAL A 105 -2.91 -14.25 6.17
C VAL A 105 -3.75 -15.26 6.94
N ASN A 106 -4.55 -16.05 6.25
CA ASN A 106 -5.42 -17.03 6.89
C ASN A 106 -4.67 -18.26 7.42
N ASP A 107 -3.58 -18.65 6.80
CA ASP A 107 -2.72 -19.77 7.22
C ASP A 107 -1.24 -19.36 7.03
N PRO A 108 -0.62 -18.81 8.08
CA PRO A 108 0.76 -18.31 7.97
C PRO A 108 1.80 -19.42 7.77
N GLU A 109 1.55 -20.64 8.23
CA GLU A 109 2.48 -21.76 8.02
C GLU A 109 2.44 -22.22 6.56
N ALA A 110 1.25 -22.38 5.99
CA ALA A 110 1.08 -22.77 4.59
C ALA A 110 1.51 -21.67 3.62
N MET A 111 1.32 -20.40 3.99
CA MET A 111 1.63 -19.26 3.12
C MET A 111 3.10 -18.84 3.17
N PHE A 112 3.86 -19.21 4.19
CA PHE A 112 5.25 -18.79 4.34
C PHE A 112 6.12 -19.20 3.16
N GLY A 113 6.81 -18.22 2.58
CA GLY A 113 7.66 -18.42 1.41
C GLY A 113 6.91 -18.35 0.05
N HIS A 114 5.59 -18.19 0.06
CA HIS A 114 4.82 -17.89 -1.15
C HIS A 114 4.75 -16.39 -1.43
N VAL A 115 4.46 -16.05 -2.67
CA VAL A 115 4.22 -14.65 -3.10
C VAL A 115 3.15 -14.01 -2.20
N SER A 116 3.35 -12.76 -1.88
CA SER A 116 2.60 -11.93 -0.93
C SER A 116 2.81 -12.26 0.55
N TYR A 117 3.58 -13.31 0.88
CA TYR A 117 4.02 -13.61 2.24
C TYR A 117 5.41 -14.26 2.25
N HIS A 118 6.38 -13.62 1.59
CA HIS A 118 7.73 -14.14 1.39
C HIS A 118 8.76 -13.31 2.19
N PRO A 119 9.79 -13.95 2.80
CA PRO A 119 10.83 -13.23 3.56
C PRO A 119 11.50 -12.08 2.81
N SER A 120 11.74 -12.23 1.49
CA SER A 120 12.34 -11.16 0.67
C SER A 120 11.38 -9.98 0.48
N GLU A 121 10.06 -10.19 0.44
CA GLU A 121 9.07 -9.12 0.41
C GLU A 121 9.02 -8.39 1.76
N HIS A 122 9.06 -9.14 2.86
CA HIS A 122 9.13 -8.58 4.21
C HIS A 122 10.40 -7.75 4.41
N GLU A 123 11.56 -8.19 3.89
CA GLU A 123 12.80 -7.40 3.93
C GLU A 123 12.61 -6.03 3.26
N LYS A 124 11.99 -6.01 2.05
CA LYS A 124 11.74 -4.76 1.32
C LYS A 124 10.72 -3.87 2.05
N MET A 125 9.66 -4.45 2.61
CA MET A 125 8.66 -3.70 3.37
C MET A 125 9.23 -3.17 4.70
N ASN A 126 10.10 -3.92 5.37
CA ASN A 126 10.78 -3.49 6.58
C ASN A 126 11.71 -2.28 6.35
N ALA A 127 12.19 -2.05 5.13
CA ALA A 127 12.95 -0.85 4.80
C ALA A 127 12.11 0.44 5.00
N PHE A 128 10.79 0.38 4.82
CA PHE A 128 9.86 1.47 5.13
C PHE A 128 9.52 1.53 6.63
N LEU A 129 9.22 0.36 7.23
CA LEU A 129 8.64 0.24 8.57
C LEU A 129 9.67 0.20 9.70
N ASN A 130 10.96 0.05 9.35
CA ASN A 130 12.01 0.01 10.34
C ASN A 130 12.18 1.39 11.00
N GLN A 131 11.96 1.42 12.32
CA GLN A 131 12.04 2.62 13.14
C GLN A 131 13.51 2.96 13.43
N ASP A 132 14.15 3.61 12.48
CA ASP A 132 15.52 4.13 12.62
C ASP A 132 15.45 5.59 13.09
N SER A 133 15.77 5.81 14.37
CA SER A 133 15.76 7.15 14.98
C SER A 133 16.77 8.14 14.36
N SER A 134 17.70 7.65 13.52
CA SER A 134 18.59 8.52 12.74
C SER A 134 17.91 9.13 11.51
N LYS A 135 16.80 8.55 11.05
CA LYS A 135 16.01 9.08 9.93
C LYS A 135 15.09 10.20 10.39
N PRO A 136 14.85 11.22 9.54
CA PRO A 136 13.83 12.23 9.80
C PRO A 136 12.44 11.59 10.00
N GLU A 137 11.61 12.18 10.87
CA GLU A 137 10.27 11.65 11.19
C GLU A 137 9.35 11.46 9.97
N HIS A 138 9.51 12.28 8.93
CA HIS A 138 8.73 12.15 7.69
C HIS A 138 9.11 10.91 6.85
N LEU A 139 10.28 10.29 7.11
CA LEU A 139 10.75 9.05 6.47
C LEU A 139 10.66 7.82 7.38
N GLN A 140 10.09 7.95 8.57
CA GLN A 140 9.79 6.84 9.46
C GLN A 140 8.31 6.50 9.30
N PHE A 141 8.01 5.35 8.69
CA PHE A 141 6.64 4.95 8.40
C PHE A 141 6.10 3.96 9.41
N HIS A 142 4.79 4.03 9.63
CA HIS A 142 4.03 3.12 10.47
C HIS A 142 2.87 2.51 9.68
N ASP A 143 2.60 1.24 9.91
CA ASP A 143 1.36 0.60 9.49
C ASP A 143 0.22 1.15 10.34
N ILE A 144 -0.62 1.96 9.73
CA ILE A 144 -1.65 2.70 10.46
C ILE A 144 -2.77 1.78 10.92
N PHE A 145 -3.16 0.78 10.11
CA PHE A 145 -4.18 -0.15 10.54
C PHE A 145 -3.79 -0.87 11.83
N ARG A 146 -2.56 -1.39 11.92
CA ARG A 146 -2.08 -2.12 13.09
C ARG A 146 -1.92 -1.27 14.35
N ARG A 147 -1.90 0.05 14.24
CA ARG A 147 -1.96 0.96 15.41
C ARG A 147 -3.34 1.00 16.08
N PHE A 148 -4.40 0.75 15.32
CA PHE A 148 -5.79 0.83 15.80
C PHE A 148 -6.44 -0.54 15.98
N ASP A 149 -6.00 -1.54 15.23
CA ASP A 149 -6.57 -2.87 15.27
C ASP A 149 -5.49 -3.95 15.29
N SER A 150 -5.35 -4.63 16.42
CA SER A 150 -4.41 -5.73 16.62
C SER A 150 -5.01 -7.12 16.36
N ARG A 151 -6.31 -7.20 15.98
CA ARG A 151 -6.98 -8.46 15.71
C ARG A 151 -6.37 -9.12 14.48
N GLU A 152 -6.18 -10.41 14.56
CA GLU A 152 -5.77 -11.23 13.42
C GLU A 152 -6.90 -11.40 12.42
N HIS A 153 -6.57 -11.79 11.20
CA HIS A 153 -7.52 -12.12 10.14
C HIS A 153 -8.45 -10.95 9.75
N GLN A 154 -7.93 -9.74 9.84
CA GLN A 154 -8.56 -8.57 9.28
C GLN A 154 -8.03 -8.36 7.86
N PHE A 155 -8.71 -8.91 6.87
CA PHE A 155 -8.23 -8.96 5.49
C PHE A 155 -8.76 -7.81 4.65
N THR A 156 -8.03 -7.51 3.55
CA THR A 156 -8.43 -6.55 2.54
C THR A 156 -8.69 -7.18 1.19
N TRP A 157 -8.28 -8.43 0.98
CA TRP A 157 -8.42 -9.15 -0.29
C TRP A 157 -8.84 -10.61 -0.08
N TRP A 158 -9.69 -11.14 -1.00
CA TRP A 158 -10.13 -12.55 -1.03
C TRP A 158 -10.29 -13.03 -2.47
N ASP A 159 -9.67 -14.16 -2.80
CA ASP A 159 -9.73 -14.73 -4.15
C ASP A 159 -11.17 -15.16 -4.50
N PHE A 160 -11.73 -14.60 -5.57
CA PHE A 160 -13.04 -14.98 -6.09
C PHE A 160 -13.10 -16.45 -6.54
N ARG A 161 -12.02 -16.96 -7.12
CA ARG A 161 -11.96 -18.32 -7.69
C ARG A 161 -12.14 -19.39 -6.62
N THR A 162 -11.65 -19.11 -5.43
CA THR A 162 -11.75 -20.04 -4.29
C THR A 162 -12.94 -19.74 -3.38
N ARG A 163 -13.72 -18.70 -3.65
CA ARG A 163 -14.72 -18.14 -2.75
C ARG A 163 -14.14 -17.81 -1.38
N GLY A 164 -12.98 -17.17 -1.39
CA GLY A 164 -12.20 -16.88 -0.18
C GLY A 164 -12.98 -16.10 0.87
N TYR A 165 -13.85 -15.15 0.46
CA TYR A 165 -14.65 -14.36 1.40
C TYR A 165 -15.60 -15.21 2.24
N GLU A 166 -16.37 -16.10 1.61
CA GLU A 166 -17.31 -17.00 2.30
C GLU A 166 -16.59 -18.00 3.20
N ARG A 167 -15.35 -18.35 2.89
CA ARG A 167 -14.50 -19.28 3.64
C ARG A 167 -13.67 -18.59 4.72
N GLY A 168 -13.63 -17.26 4.74
CA GLY A 168 -12.75 -16.49 5.62
C GLY A 168 -11.25 -16.61 5.26
N GLU A 169 -10.94 -16.98 4.01
CA GLU A 169 -9.59 -17.16 3.50
C GLU A 169 -9.17 -15.95 2.70
N GLY A 170 -8.49 -15.01 3.33
CA GLY A 170 -8.06 -13.77 2.73
C GLY A 170 -6.63 -13.38 3.11
N MET A 171 -6.24 -12.19 2.65
CA MET A 171 -4.98 -11.54 3.01
C MET A 171 -5.21 -10.05 3.22
N ARG A 172 -4.43 -9.43 4.10
CA ARG A 172 -4.31 -7.97 4.19
C ARG A 172 -3.10 -7.53 3.39
N ILE A 173 -3.34 -6.99 2.22
CA ILE A 173 -2.31 -6.57 1.25
C ILE A 173 -2.44 -5.11 0.82
N ASP A 174 -3.55 -4.47 1.19
CA ASP A 174 -3.75 -3.03 1.02
C ASP A 174 -3.37 -2.33 2.32
N HIS A 175 -2.49 -1.35 2.26
CA HIS A 175 -1.95 -0.69 3.44
C HIS A 175 -2.11 0.82 3.38
N ILE A 176 -2.18 1.42 4.56
CA ILE A 176 -1.97 2.85 4.79
C ILE A 176 -0.73 2.98 5.67
N LEU A 177 0.36 3.46 5.08
CA LEU A 177 1.61 3.75 5.77
C LEU A 177 1.74 5.25 5.93
N ALA A 178 1.97 5.73 7.14
CA ALA A 178 2.10 7.16 7.40
C ALA A 178 3.37 7.49 8.17
N SER A 179 3.93 8.66 7.87
CA SER A 179 5.09 9.24 8.56
C SER A 179 4.84 9.41 10.05
N SER A 180 5.86 9.24 10.90
CA SER A 180 5.81 9.48 12.34
C SER A 180 5.23 10.85 12.71
N SER A 181 5.53 11.86 11.93
CA SER A 181 5.04 13.24 12.13
C SER A 181 3.52 13.39 12.06
N LEU A 182 2.80 12.44 11.44
CA LEU A 182 1.33 12.45 11.31
C LEU A 182 0.60 11.64 12.40
N LEU A 183 1.31 10.85 13.19
CA LEU A 183 0.69 9.87 14.08
C LEU A 183 -0.26 10.47 15.13
N LYS A 184 -0.03 11.73 15.54
CA LYS A 184 -0.88 12.44 16.51
C LYS A 184 -2.17 12.96 15.89
N GLN A 185 -2.21 13.09 14.58
CA GLN A 185 -3.34 13.63 13.83
C GLN A 185 -4.25 12.51 13.32
N ILE A 186 -3.75 11.28 13.24
CA ILE A 186 -4.53 10.12 12.80
C ILE A 186 -5.34 9.60 13.98
N THR A 187 -6.66 9.61 13.85
CA THR A 187 -7.62 9.31 14.92
C THR A 187 -8.29 7.95 14.78
N ASN A 188 -8.32 7.38 13.57
CA ASN A 188 -8.89 6.06 13.32
C ASN A 188 -8.32 5.41 12.06
N CYS A 189 -8.30 4.07 12.04
CA CYS A 189 -8.07 3.29 10.82
C CYS A 189 -8.85 1.98 10.91
N SER A 190 -9.56 1.62 9.83
CA SER A 190 -10.41 0.43 9.78
C SER A 190 -10.48 -0.15 8.37
N ILE A 191 -10.91 -1.41 8.28
CA ILE A 191 -11.22 -2.10 7.02
C ILE A 191 -12.72 -2.30 6.92
N ASP A 192 -13.34 -1.84 5.84
CA ASP A 192 -14.76 -2.09 5.56
C ASP A 192 -14.93 -3.38 4.75
N SER A 193 -14.81 -4.52 5.43
CA SER A 193 -14.96 -5.83 4.80
C SER A 193 -16.41 -6.14 4.40
N MET A 194 -17.41 -5.40 4.91
CA MET A 194 -18.83 -5.64 4.58
C MET A 194 -19.12 -5.37 3.10
N VAL A 195 -18.39 -4.46 2.47
CA VAL A 195 -18.51 -4.15 1.04
C VAL A 195 -18.27 -5.40 0.15
N ARG A 196 -17.47 -6.36 0.65
CA ARG A 196 -17.25 -7.65 -0.04
C ARG A 196 -18.50 -8.53 -0.14
N GLY A 197 -19.49 -8.32 0.72
CA GLY A 197 -20.77 -9.01 0.71
C GLY A 197 -21.84 -8.38 -0.20
N GLU A 198 -21.56 -7.23 -0.82
CA GLU A 198 -22.48 -6.53 -1.70
C GLU A 198 -22.67 -7.23 -3.06
N GLU A 199 -23.63 -6.76 -3.85
CA GLU A 199 -23.85 -7.28 -5.21
C GLU A 199 -22.71 -6.86 -6.15
N LYS A 200 -22.04 -7.84 -6.77
CA LYS A 200 -20.88 -7.65 -7.67
C LYS A 200 -19.75 -6.80 -7.04
N PRO A 201 -19.25 -7.19 -5.87
CA PRO A 201 -18.21 -6.44 -5.17
C PRO A 201 -16.87 -6.52 -5.91
N SER A 202 -15.90 -5.70 -5.47
CA SER A 202 -14.47 -5.94 -5.74
C SER A 202 -13.99 -7.18 -4.98
N ASP A 203 -12.85 -7.78 -5.37
CA ASP A 203 -12.13 -8.77 -4.56
C ASP A 203 -11.34 -8.11 -3.42
N HIS A 204 -11.24 -6.78 -3.41
CA HIS A 204 -10.69 -5.99 -2.31
C HIS A 204 -11.77 -5.28 -1.49
N ALA A 205 -11.46 -5.02 -0.22
CA ALA A 205 -12.22 -4.16 0.68
C ALA A 205 -11.49 -2.84 0.91
N PRO A 206 -12.22 -1.71 1.07
CA PRO A 206 -11.61 -0.42 1.37
C PRO A 206 -10.91 -0.41 2.73
N VAL A 207 -9.75 0.25 2.80
CA VAL A 207 -9.10 0.65 4.05
C VAL A 207 -9.38 2.13 4.28
N LEU A 208 -9.90 2.47 5.44
CA LEU A 208 -10.33 3.82 5.82
C LEU A 208 -9.40 4.38 6.89
N CYS A 209 -9.01 5.64 6.76
CA CYS A 209 -8.21 6.35 7.75
C CYS A 209 -8.78 7.75 7.99
N GLU A 210 -8.92 8.11 9.25
CA GLU A 210 -9.37 9.44 9.67
C GLU A 210 -8.18 10.26 10.17
N ILE A 211 -8.05 11.49 9.66
CA ILE A 211 -6.96 12.38 10.03
C ILE A 211 -7.51 13.79 10.30
N GLU A 212 -7.14 14.38 11.42
CA GLU A 212 -7.47 15.75 11.81
C GLU A 212 -6.34 16.70 11.37
N ILE A 213 -6.69 17.69 10.49
CA ILE A 213 -5.74 18.65 9.90
C ILE A 213 -6.28 20.07 10.00
#